data_2a74b791393c405bc547a49efdac3e73
#
_entry.id   2a74b791393c405bc547a49efdac3e73
#
_cell.length_a   1.000
_cell.length_b   1.000
_cell.length_c   1.000
_cell.angle_alpha   90.00
_cell.angle_beta   90.00
_cell.angle_gamma   90.00
#
_symmetry.space_group_name_H-M   'P 1'
#
loop_
_entity.id
_entity.type
_entity.pdbx_description
1 polymer ?
#
loop_
_entity_poly.entity_id
_entity_poly.type
_entity_poly.pdbx_seq_one_letter_code
_entity_poly.pdbx_strand_id
1 'polypeptide(L)' 'YDLAGFCVAAVEKSRLLDGAKVRAGDVLIGIASSGPHSNGYSLVRRIYDRAGRPADLDVGGVKLADALMAPTTIYVK' A
#
# COMPACT_ATOMS: atom_id res chain seq x y z
N TYR A 1 -17.26 10.52 6.60
CA TYR A 1 -16.44 10.77 7.82
C TYR A 1 -14.98 10.48 7.53
N ASP A 2 -14.10 11.13 8.27
CA ASP A 2 -12.67 10.93 8.20
C ASP A 2 -12.18 10.14 9.41
N LEU A 3 -11.16 9.32 9.19
CA LEU A 3 -10.49 8.55 10.25
C LEU A 3 -9.03 8.97 10.31
N ALA A 4 -8.52 9.20 11.50
CA ALA A 4 -7.10 9.47 11.74
C ALA A 4 -6.58 8.53 12.82
N GLY A 5 -5.36 8.02 12.64
CA GLY A 5 -4.69 7.16 13.60
C GLY A 5 -3.29 7.67 13.89
N PHE A 6 -2.85 7.48 15.13
CA PHE A 6 -1.51 7.82 15.57
C PHE A 6 -0.86 6.61 16.24
N CYS A 7 0.42 6.40 15.97
CA CYS A 7 1.21 5.37 16.63
C CYS A 7 2.41 6.03 17.29
N VAL A 8 2.62 5.73 18.57
CA VAL A 8 3.79 6.17 19.32
C VAL A 8 4.50 4.94 19.85
N ALA A 9 5.79 4.85 19.59
CA ALA A 9 6.62 3.74 20.04
C ALA A 9 7.98 4.24 20.53
N ALA A 10 8.70 3.38 21.25
CA ALA A 10 10.07 3.61 21.67
C ALA A 10 10.97 2.52 21.12
N VAL A 11 12.19 2.90 20.72
CA VAL A 11 13.23 1.99 20.26
C VAL A 11 14.57 2.44 20.81
N GLU A 12 15.44 1.49 21.12
CA GLU A 12 16.83 1.80 21.46
C GLU A 12 17.49 2.57 20.30
N LYS A 13 18.19 3.68 20.62
CA LYS A 13 18.82 4.55 19.62
C LYS A 13 19.74 3.77 18.65
N SER A 14 20.46 2.78 19.15
CA SER A 14 21.36 1.92 18.37
C SER A 14 20.64 0.97 17.42
N ARG A 15 19.33 0.75 17.60
CA ARG A 15 18.47 -0.12 16.81
C ARG A 15 17.55 0.64 15.86
N LEU A 16 17.68 1.95 15.80
CA LEU A 16 16.91 2.78 14.89
C LEU A 16 17.21 2.38 13.43
N LEU A 17 16.15 2.19 12.66
CA LEU A 17 16.22 1.91 11.21
C LEU A 17 16.06 3.25 10.46
N ASP A 18 17.18 3.92 10.19
CA ASP A 18 17.22 5.22 9.52
C ASP A 18 17.83 5.16 8.10
N GLY A 19 18.12 3.95 7.62
CA GLY A 19 18.75 3.73 6.32
C GLY A 19 20.27 3.90 6.31
N ALA A 20 20.90 4.39 7.37
CA ALA A 20 22.36 4.65 7.41
C ALA A 20 23.22 3.39 7.27
N LYS A 21 22.64 2.21 7.51
CA LYS A 21 23.32 0.91 7.41
C LYS A 21 23.17 0.25 6.04
N VAL A 22 22.34 0.79 5.15
CA VAL A 22 22.12 0.22 3.80
C VAL A 22 23.39 0.36 2.96
N ARG A 23 23.81 -0.74 2.32
CA ARG A 23 25.07 -0.81 1.55
C ARG A 23 24.86 -1.55 0.24
N ALA A 24 25.76 -1.30 -0.70
CA ALA A 24 25.87 -2.11 -1.91
C ALA A 24 26.14 -3.58 -1.54
N GLY A 25 25.36 -4.48 -2.10
CA GLY A 25 25.42 -5.92 -1.78
C GLY A 25 24.34 -6.41 -0.80
N ASP A 26 23.56 -5.50 -0.22
CA ASP A 26 22.39 -5.89 0.58
C ASP A 26 21.33 -6.58 -0.28
N VAL A 27 20.65 -7.56 0.30
CA VAL A 27 19.60 -8.32 -0.37
C VAL A 27 18.29 -7.54 -0.29
N LEU A 28 17.64 -7.36 -1.44
CA LEU A 28 16.30 -6.78 -1.53
C LEU A 28 15.24 -7.89 -1.44
N ILE A 29 14.32 -7.76 -0.52
CA ILE A 29 13.20 -8.68 -0.34
C ILE A 29 11.91 -7.95 -0.73
N GLY A 30 11.20 -8.48 -1.73
CA GLY A 30 9.89 -8.01 -2.13
C GLY A 30 8.78 -8.80 -1.44
N ILE A 31 7.79 -8.10 -0.91
CA ILE A 31 6.58 -8.69 -0.34
C ILE A 31 5.42 -8.32 -1.26
N ALA A 32 4.64 -9.31 -1.71
CA ALA A 32 3.50 -9.05 -2.58
C ALA A 32 2.46 -8.16 -1.91
N SER A 33 1.94 -7.20 -2.67
CA SER A 33 0.86 -6.31 -2.25
C SER A 33 -0.51 -6.98 -2.44
N SER A 34 -1.48 -6.63 -1.60
CA SER A 34 -2.89 -6.99 -1.79
C SER A 34 -3.67 -5.96 -2.64
N GLY A 35 -3.03 -4.91 -3.12
CA GLY A 35 -3.65 -3.84 -3.88
C GLY A 35 -3.00 -2.48 -3.60
N PRO A 36 -3.70 -1.36 -3.82
CA PRO A 36 -3.18 0.00 -3.60
C PRO A 36 -2.88 0.37 -2.15
N HIS A 37 -3.22 -0.47 -1.16
CA HIS A 37 -2.95 -0.28 0.26
C HIS A 37 -3.42 1.08 0.82
N SER A 38 -4.62 1.49 0.47
CA SER A 38 -5.23 2.75 0.96
C SER A 38 -4.37 4.00 0.69
N ASN A 39 -3.50 3.97 -0.30
CA ASN A 39 -2.62 5.07 -0.65
C ASN A 39 -2.79 5.50 -2.11
N GLY A 40 -2.56 6.78 -2.39
CA GLY A 40 -2.60 7.32 -3.75
C GLY A 40 -4.00 7.38 -4.37
N TYR A 41 -5.07 7.30 -3.60
CA TYR A 41 -6.45 7.24 -4.12
C TYR A 41 -6.88 8.50 -4.86
N SER A 42 -6.28 9.65 -4.63
CA SER A 42 -6.52 10.84 -5.43
C SER A 42 -6.18 10.61 -6.90
N LEU A 43 -5.04 9.95 -7.16
CA LEU A 43 -4.64 9.57 -8.52
C LEU A 43 -5.49 8.42 -9.06
N VAL A 44 -5.75 7.40 -8.25
CA VAL A 44 -6.60 6.25 -8.62
C VAL A 44 -7.98 6.72 -9.06
N ARG A 45 -8.64 7.59 -8.28
CA ARG A 45 -9.94 8.16 -8.64
C ARG A 45 -9.89 8.93 -9.94
N ARG A 46 -8.87 9.75 -10.14
CA ARG A 46 -8.70 10.53 -11.37
C ARG A 46 -8.54 9.63 -12.60
N ILE A 47 -7.77 8.54 -12.47
CA ILE A 47 -7.59 7.55 -13.55
C ILE A 47 -8.93 6.84 -13.82
N TYR A 48 -9.60 6.38 -12.76
CA TYR A 48 -10.88 5.69 -12.85
C TYR A 48 -11.95 6.54 -13.53
N ASP A 49 -12.10 7.81 -13.14
CA ASP A 49 -13.02 8.76 -13.76
C ASP A 49 -12.69 9.00 -15.24
N ARG A 50 -11.40 9.18 -15.55
CA ARG A 50 -10.92 9.40 -16.92
C ARG A 50 -11.12 8.18 -17.83
N ALA A 51 -11.10 6.99 -17.27
CA ALA A 51 -11.37 5.73 -17.97
C ALA A 51 -12.88 5.42 -18.14
N GLY A 52 -13.77 6.32 -17.70
CA GLY A 52 -15.22 6.13 -17.80
C GLY A 52 -15.81 5.26 -16.69
N ARG A 53 -15.14 5.14 -15.55
CA ARG A 53 -15.57 4.39 -14.36
C ARG A 53 -15.85 2.90 -14.61
N PRO A 54 -14.89 2.14 -15.13
CA PRO A 54 -15.11 0.74 -15.53
C PRO A 54 -15.12 -0.19 -14.30
N ALA A 55 -16.14 -0.10 -13.45
CA ALA A 55 -16.25 -0.86 -12.18
C ALA A 55 -16.19 -2.39 -12.38
N ASP A 56 -16.79 -2.87 -13.46
CA ASP A 56 -16.90 -4.30 -13.79
C ASP A 56 -15.75 -4.83 -14.65
N LEU A 57 -14.75 -4.00 -14.96
CA LEU A 57 -13.57 -4.44 -15.71
C LEU A 57 -12.87 -5.58 -14.97
N ASP A 58 -12.64 -6.69 -15.65
CA ASP A 58 -11.86 -7.80 -15.10
C ASP A 58 -10.37 -7.45 -15.03
N VAL A 59 -9.78 -7.62 -13.87
CA VAL A 59 -8.36 -7.42 -13.60
C VAL A 59 -7.78 -8.68 -12.94
N GLY A 60 -7.54 -9.69 -13.76
CA GLY A 60 -6.99 -10.96 -13.31
C GLY A 60 -8.00 -11.84 -12.55
N GLY A 61 -9.25 -11.89 -13.01
CA GLY A 61 -10.31 -12.68 -12.40
C GLY A 61 -11.10 -12.00 -11.27
N VAL A 62 -10.82 -10.71 -11.04
CA VAL A 62 -11.51 -9.90 -10.02
C VAL A 62 -12.03 -8.62 -10.67
N LYS A 63 -13.20 -8.15 -10.27
CA LYS A 63 -13.69 -6.85 -10.74
C LYS A 63 -12.81 -5.71 -10.25
N LEU A 64 -12.57 -4.71 -11.09
CA LEU A 64 -11.75 -3.54 -10.74
C LEU A 64 -12.26 -2.84 -9.47
N ALA A 65 -13.57 -2.72 -9.30
CA ALA A 65 -14.15 -2.13 -8.09
C ALA A 65 -13.72 -2.90 -6.83
N ASP A 66 -13.79 -4.23 -6.85
CA ASP A 66 -13.40 -5.06 -5.71
C ASP A 66 -11.89 -5.01 -5.46
N ALA A 67 -11.08 -5.04 -6.52
CA ALA A 67 -9.63 -4.90 -6.42
C ALA A 67 -9.21 -3.56 -5.81
N LEU A 68 -9.90 -2.46 -6.16
CA LEU A 68 -9.65 -1.14 -5.58
C LEU A 68 -10.13 -1.00 -4.14
N MET A 69 -11.09 -1.81 -3.71
CA MET A 69 -11.64 -1.83 -2.35
C MET A 69 -10.96 -2.84 -1.44
N ALA A 70 -10.01 -3.61 -1.96
CA ALA A 70 -9.31 -4.62 -1.16
C ALA A 70 -8.62 -3.98 0.05
N PRO A 71 -8.84 -4.50 1.27
CA PRO A 71 -8.20 -3.95 2.47
C PRO A 71 -6.69 -4.21 2.44
N THR A 72 -5.94 -3.33 3.08
CA THR A 72 -4.50 -3.50 3.27
C THR A 72 -4.21 -4.76 4.07
N THR A 73 -3.31 -5.60 3.57
CA THR A 73 -2.85 -6.79 4.30
C THR A 73 -2.04 -6.38 5.53
N ILE A 74 -2.27 -7.08 6.64
CA ILE A 74 -1.49 -6.91 7.87
C ILE A 74 -0.25 -7.80 7.77
N TYR A 75 0.94 -7.19 7.74
CA TYR A 75 2.22 -7.88 7.50
C TYR A 75 3.03 -8.16 8.79
N VAL A 76 2.45 -7.99 9.97
CA VAL A 76 3.16 -8.12 11.26
C VAL A 76 3.34 -9.56 11.76
N LYS A 77 3.02 -10.57 10.97
CA LYS A 77 3.22 -11.99 11.31
C LYS A 77 4.18 -12.65 10.33
#